data_aec3c1e9e9f424402746ab0f3ed75d06
#
_entry.id   aec3c1e9e9f424402746ab0f3ed75d06
#
_cell.length_a   1.000
_cell.length_b   1.000
_cell.length_c   1.000
_cell.angle_alpha   90.00
_cell.angle_beta   90.00
_cell.angle_gamma   90.00
#
_symmetry.space_group_name_H-M   'P 1'
#
loop_
_entity.id
_entity.type
_entity.pdbx_description
1 polymer ?
#
loop_
_entity_poly.entity_id
_entity_poly.type
_entity_poly.pdbx_seq_one_letter_code
_entity_poly.pdbx_strand_id
1 'polypeptide(L)'
;MRLLLLSVALAVATNARAAEDVGDPQAGFEYAKEICSVCHGISAEKSPLPKATRFREVADRPGITGTALRVWMETSHPTMPNIIIEKQDMLNVIAYMLSLKGRDADQR
;
A
#
# COMPACT_ATOMS: atom_id res chain seq x y z
N MET A 1 29.40 2.71 55.90
CA MET A 1 29.67 2.77 54.46
C MET A 1 28.45 2.10 53.77
N ARG A 2 27.44 2.88 53.37
CA ARG A 2 26.21 2.38 52.78
C ARG A 2 26.28 2.61 51.27
N LEU A 3 26.38 1.53 50.52
CA LEU A 3 26.28 1.57 49.05
C LEU A 3 24.81 1.80 48.67
N LEU A 4 24.54 2.95 48.05
CA LEU A 4 23.29 3.24 47.35
C LEU A 4 23.38 2.64 45.95
N LEU A 5 22.66 1.54 45.73
CA LEU A 5 22.43 0.99 44.40
C LEU A 5 21.33 1.83 43.72
N LEU A 6 21.74 2.73 42.84
CA LEU A 6 20.79 3.40 41.93
C LEU A 6 20.42 2.41 40.81
N SER A 7 19.20 1.87 40.88
CA SER A 7 18.61 1.12 39.80
C SER A 7 18.11 2.10 38.72
N VAL A 8 18.83 2.21 37.62
CA VAL A 8 18.37 2.91 36.43
C VAL A 8 17.38 1.99 35.71
N ALA A 9 16.11 2.24 35.88
CA ALA A 9 15.08 1.61 35.06
C ALA A 9 15.08 2.25 33.67
N LEU A 10 15.69 1.56 32.69
CA LEU A 10 15.64 1.96 31.28
C LEU A 10 14.23 1.66 30.75
N ALA A 11 13.40 2.70 30.67
CA ALA A 11 12.10 2.60 30.05
C ALA A 11 12.30 2.45 28.54
N VAL A 12 12.18 1.22 28.04
CA VAL A 12 12.10 0.96 26.61
C VAL A 12 10.69 1.37 26.17
N ALA A 13 10.56 2.62 25.73
CA ALA A 13 9.35 3.07 25.04
C ALA A 13 9.32 2.38 23.68
N THR A 14 8.61 1.27 23.60
CA THR A 14 8.34 0.61 22.33
C THR A 14 7.45 1.52 21.51
N ASN A 15 7.97 2.02 20.40
CA ASN A 15 7.22 2.77 19.39
C ASN A 15 6.24 1.83 18.67
N ALA A 16 5.14 1.46 19.34
CA ALA A 16 4.09 0.61 18.76
C ALA A 16 3.23 1.34 17.70
N ARG A 17 3.47 2.65 17.48
CA ARG A 17 2.69 3.45 16.52
C ARG A 17 3.14 3.36 15.07
N ALA A 18 4.35 2.89 14.79
CA ALA A 18 4.86 2.81 13.42
C ALA A 18 4.27 1.63 12.62
N ALA A 19 3.68 0.64 13.28
CA ALA A 19 3.15 -0.56 12.63
C ALA A 19 1.73 -0.38 12.04
N GLU A 20 0.96 0.60 12.52
CA GLU A 20 -0.43 0.80 12.10
C GLU A 20 -0.58 1.53 10.75
N ASP A 21 0.47 2.20 10.27
CA ASP A 21 0.46 2.94 9.00
C ASP A 21 1.26 2.24 7.89
N VAL A 22 1.69 1.01 8.11
CA VAL A 22 2.42 0.20 7.12
C VAL A 22 1.48 -0.84 6.53
N GLY A 23 1.36 -0.85 5.19
CA GLY A 23 0.61 -1.87 4.47
C GLY A 23 1.45 -3.13 4.21
N ASP A 24 0.76 -4.27 4.17
CA ASP A 24 1.32 -5.56 3.74
C ASP A 24 1.06 -5.75 2.24
N PRO A 25 2.08 -5.81 1.38
CA PRO A 25 1.89 -5.98 -0.06
C PRO A 25 1.28 -7.34 -0.43
N GLN A 26 1.50 -8.39 0.35
CA GLN A 26 0.88 -9.69 0.07
C GLN A 26 -0.62 -9.65 0.36
N ALA A 27 -1.03 -9.12 1.50
CA ALA A 27 -2.43 -8.90 1.81
C ALA A 27 -3.09 -7.95 0.79
N GLY A 28 -2.35 -6.93 0.33
CA GLY A 28 -2.79 -6.02 -0.72
C GLY A 28 -3.01 -6.72 -2.07
N PHE A 29 -2.16 -7.65 -2.43
CA PHE A 29 -2.35 -8.47 -3.63
C PHE A 29 -3.62 -9.31 -3.54
N GLU A 30 -3.85 -10.00 -2.41
CA GLU A 30 -5.04 -10.84 -2.24
C GLU A 30 -6.32 -10.00 -2.31
N TYR A 31 -6.34 -8.85 -1.66
CA TYR A 31 -7.47 -7.91 -1.75
C TYR A 31 -7.69 -7.41 -3.19
N ALA A 32 -6.62 -6.98 -3.86
CA ALA A 32 -6.70 -6.49 -5.22
C ALA A 32 -7.17 -7.57 -6.19
N LYS A 33 -6.74 -8.81 -5.99
CA LYS A 33 -7.18 -9.97 -6.77
C LYS A 33 -8.68 -10.22 -6.65
N GLU A 34 -9.24 -10.05 -5.48
CA GLU A 34 -10.67 -10.26 -5.24
C GLU A 34 -11.52 -9.09 -5.74
N ILE A 35 -11.09 -7.86 -5.49
CA ILE A 35 -11.93 -6.67 -5.69
C ILE A 35 -11.53 -5.88 -6.95
N CYS A 36 -10.25 -5.60 -7.12
CA CYS A 36 -9.78 -4.67 -8.15
C CYS A 36 -9.62 -5.32 -9.53
N SER A 37 -9.30 -6.63 -9.56
CA SER A 37 -9.02 -7.36 -10.80
C SER A 37 -10.22 -7.49 -11.74
N VAL A 38 -11.42 -7.22 -11.25
CA VAL A 38 -12.63 -7.17 -12.07
C VAL A 38 -12.49 -6.13 -13.20
N CYS A 39 -11.81 -5.04 -12.94
CA CYS A 39 -11.61 -3.95 -13.89
C CYS A 39 -10.14 -3.71 -14.25
N HIS A 40 -9.23 -3.83 -13.28
CA HIS A 40 -7.81 -3.49 -13.42
C HIS A 40 -6.93 -4.72 -13.66
N GLY A 41 -5.94 -4.58 -14.52
CA GLY A 41 -4.78 -5.46 -14.51
C GLY A 41 -3.96 -5.17 -13.25
N ILE A 42 -3.91 -6.12 -12.35
CA ILE A 42 -3.27 -5.95 -11.04
C ILE A 42 -1.81 -6.45 -11.00
N SER A 43 -1.40 -7.24 -11.99
CA SER A 43 -0.03 -7.75 -12.13
C SER A 43 0.50 -7.42 -13.55
N ALA A 44 0.90 -8.44 -14.31
CA ALA A 44 1.42 -8.29 -15.67
C ALA A 44 0.33 -8.23 -16.75
N GLU A 45 -0.87 -8.73 -16.42
CA GLU A 45 -1.99 -8.86 -17.35
C GLU A 45 -2.59 -7.50 -17.74
N LYS A 46 -3.27 -7.51 -18.88
CA LYS A 46 -4.07 -6.36 -19.32
C LYS A 46 -5.30 -6.18 -18.44
N SER A 47 -5.75 -4.95 -18.30
CA SER A 47 -7.02 -4.66 -17.62
C SER A 47 -8.20 -5.28 -18.36
N PRO A 48 -9.08 -6.02 -17.68
CA PRO A 48 -10.34 -6.50 -18.27
C PRO A 48 -11.19 -5.35 -18.79
N LEU A 49 -11.23 -4.24 -18.05
CA LEU A 49 -11.84 -3.00 -18.52
C LEU A 49 -10.77 -2.12 -19.18
N PRO A 50 -10.82 -1.87 -20.51
CA PRO A 50 -9.73 -1.16 -21.22
C PRO A 50 -9.43 0.24 -20.71
N LYS A 51 -10.41 0.91 -20.09
CA LYS A 51 -10.22 2.26 -19.50
C LYS A 51 -9.63 2.24 -18.09
N ALA A 52 -9.61 1.09 -17.43
CA ALA A 52 -9.00 0.95 -16.10
C ALA A 52 -7.49 0.83 -16.24
N THR A 53 -6.75 1.78 -15.71
CA THR A 53 -5.28 1.78 -15.78
C THR A 53 -4.72 0.58 -15.00
N ARG A 54 -3.76 -0.12 -15.56
CA ARG A 54 -3.08 -1.22 -14.85
C ARG A 54 -2.33 -0.70 -13.63
N PHE A 55 -2.28 -1.47 -12.58
CA PHE A 55 -1.59 -1.10 -11.33
C PHE A 55 -0.11 -0.77 -11.57
N ARG A 56 0.55 -1.53 -12.43
CA ARG A 56 1.94 -1.28 -12.80
C ARG A 56 2.13 0.07 -13.48
N GLU A 57 1.27 0.44 -14.40
CA GLU A 57 1.32 1.75 -15.06
C GLU A 57 1.11 2.90 -14.06
N VAL A 58 0.26 2.70 -13.06
CA VAL A 58 0.08 3.67 -11.99
C VAL A 58 1.36 3.77 -11.14
N ALA A 59 1.93 2.63 -10.75
CA ALA A 59 3.13 2.57 -9.92
C ALA A 59 4.34 3.25 -10.58
N ASP A 60 4.46 3.14 -11.90
CA ASP A 60 5.59 3.68 -12.67
C ASP A 60 5.43 5.17 -13.03
N ARG A 61 4.30 5.79 -12.74
CA ARG A 61 4.12 7.23 -12.99
C ARG A 61 5.10 8.06 -12.17
N PRO A 62 5.73 9.09 -12.76
CA PRO A 62 6.58 10.02 -12.01
C PRO A 62 5.81 10.64 -10.84
N GLY A 63 6.45 10.70 -9.68
CA GLY A 63 5.86 11.35 -8.49
C GLY A 63 4.80 10.53 -7.74
N ILE A 64 4.51 9.30 -8.14
CA ILE A 64 3.62 8.42 -7.38
C ILE A 64 4.25 8.06 -6.04
N THR A 65 3.49 8.34 -4.98
CA THR A 65 3.82 8.02 -3.59
C THR A 65 2.63 7.33 -2.92
N GLY A 66 2.86 6.71 -1.77
CA GLY A 66 1.77 6.14 -0.96
C GLY A 66 0.71 7.18 -0.58
N THR A 67 1.15 8.40 -0.25
CA THR A 67 0.23 9.52 0.06
C THR A 67 -0.60 9.91 -1.16
N ALA A 68 0.00 10.03 -2.34
CA ALA A 68 -0.72 10.35 -3.56
C ALA A 68 -1.77 9.28 -3.91
N LEU A 69 -1.42 8.00 -3.78
CA LEU A 69 -2.35 6.90 -4.01
C LEU A 69 -3.49 6.90 -2.99
N ARG A 70 -3.19 7.17 -1.72
CA ARG A 70 -4.20 7.26 -0.68
C ARG A 70 -5.21 8.36 -0.98
N VAL A 71 -4.75 9.57 -1.29
CA VAL A 71 -5.63 10.69 -1.66
C VAL A 71 -6.49 10.34 -2.87
N TRP A 72 -5.88 9.70 -3.88
CA TRP A 72 -6.60 9.27 -5.07
C TRP A 72 -7.70 8.25 -4.74
N MET A 73 -7.44 7.28 -3.89
CA MET A 73 -8.39 6.23 -3.51
C MET A 73 -9.49 6.71 -2.57
N GLU A 74 -9.22 7.76 -1.77
CA GLU A 74 -10.19 8.40 -0.89
C GLU A 74 -11.09 9.41 -1.64
N THR A 75 -10.75 9.75 -2.88
CA THR A 75 -11.53 10.68 -3.71
C THR A 75 -12.29 9.94 -4.80
N SER A 76 -13.46 10.45 -5.16
CA SER A 76 -14.22 9.88 -6.29
C SER A 76 -13.51 10.14 -7.61
N HIS A 77 -13.35 9.09 -8.43
CA HIS A 77 -12.90 9.28 -9.80
C HIS A 77 -14.04 8.95 -10.77
N PRO A 78 -14.15 9.70 -11.90
CA PRO A 78 -15.35 9.72 -12.74
C PRO A 78 -15.80 8.38 -13.31
N THR A 79 -14.91 7.40 -13.44
CA THR A 79 -15.19 6.12 -14.11
C THR A 79 -15.04 4.90 -13.22
N MET A 80 -14.54 5.07 -11.99
CA MET A 80 -14.41 3.99 -11.01
C MET A 80 -15.60 4.03 -10.04
N PRO A 81 -16.25 2.89 -9.73
CA PRO A 81 -17.28 2.84 -8.72
C PRO A 81 -16.75 3.33 -7.36
N ASN A 82 -17.61 3.96 -6.59
CA ASN A 82 -17.28 4.36 -5.21
C ASN A 82 -17.23 3.11 -4.33
N ILE A 83 -16.05 2.51 -4.24
CA ILE A 83 -15.78 1.36 -3.37
C ILE A 83 -15.28 1.89 -2.03
N ILE A 84 -15.98 1.55 -0.95
CA ILE A 84 -15.51 1.86 0.40
C ILE A 84 -14.50 0.80 0.79
N ILE A 85 -13.25 1.20 0.96
CA ILE A 85 -12.15 0.31 1.35
C ILE A 85 -11.78 0.65 2.80
N GLU A 86 -11.73 -0.37 3.65
CA GLU A 86 -11.25 -0.21 5.02
C GLU A 86 -9.80 0.30 5.04
N LYS A 87 -9.46 1.10 6.05
CA LYS A 87 -8.15 1.79 6.11
C LYS A 87 -6.98 0.82 5.92
N GLN A 88 -7.00 -0.32 6.59
CA GLN A 88 -5.90 -1.28 6.52
C GLN A 88 -5.80 -1.94 5.13
N ASP A 89 -6.93 -2.29 4.53
CA ASP A 89 -6.95 -2.86 3.18
C ASP A 89 -6.45 -1.85 2.15
N MET A 90 -6.80 -0.58 2.30
CA MET A 90 -6.26 0.49 1.47
C MET A 90 -4.75 0.61 1.59
N LEU A 91 -4.19 0.58 2.79
CA LEU A 91 -2.75 0.61 3.03
C LEU A 91 -2.06 -0.61 2.41
N ASN A 92 -2.66 -1.77 2.54
CA ASN A 92 -2.15 -3.02 1.96
C ASN A 92 -2.13 -2.95 0.42
N VAL A 93 -3.21 -2.50 -0.20
CA VAL A 93 -3.29 -2.33 -1.67
C VAL A 93 -2.27 -1.31 -2.16
N ILE A 94 -2.10 -0.19 -1.46
CA ILE A 94 -1.08 0.82 -1.78
C ILE A 94 0.32 0.21 -1.70
N ALA A 95 0.64 -0.53 -0.64
CA ALA A 95 1.91 -1.22 -0.50
C ALA A 95 2.16 -2.21 -1.64
N TYR A 96 1.13 -2.95 -2.04
CA TYR A 96 1.20 -3.85 -3.19
C TYR A 96 1.47 -3.08 -4.48
N MET A 97 0.71 -2.02 -4.78
CA MET A 97 0.92 -1.20 -5.97
C MET A 97 2.34 -0.65 -6.05
N LEU A 98 2.86 -0.08 -4.96
CA LEU A 98 4.23 0.44 -4.90
C LEU A 98 5.29 -0.65 -5.08
N SER A 99 5.00 -1.89 -4.68
CA SER A 99 5.88 -3.04 -4.90
C SER A 99 6.05 -3.41 -6.37
N LEU A 100 5.15 -2.95 -7.24
CA LEU A 100 5.22 -3.20 -8.69
C LEU A 100 6.14 -2.24 -9.43
N LYS A 101 6.56 -1.15 -8.79
CA LYS A 101 7.38 -0.11 -9.41
C LYS A 101 8.68 -0.68 -9.96
N GLY A 102 8.98 -0.36 -11.23
CA GLY A 102 10.23 -0.72 -11.88
C GLY A 102 10.38 -2.20 -12.25
N ARG A 103 9.42 -3.07 -11.99
CA ARG A 103 9.55 -4.52 -12.26
C ARG A 103 9.71 -4.86 -13.74
N ASP A 104 9.22 -4.02 -14.65
CA ASP A 104 9.40 -4.24 -16.09
C ASP A 104 10.82 -3.98 -16.57
N ALA A 105 11.62 -3.19 -15.84
CA ALA A 105 13.01 -2.91 -16.16
C ALA A 105 13.92 -4.13 -15.90
N ASP A 106 13.55 -5.00 -14.98
CA ASP A 106 14.34 -6.18 -14.60
C ASP A 106 14.07 -7.42 -15.48
N GLN A 107 13.04 -7.36 -16.34
CA GLN A 107 12.64 -8.47 -17.21
C GLN A 107 13.04 -8.28 -18.69
N ARG A 108 13.86 -7.25 -19.00
CA ARG A 108 14.36 -7.00 -20.37
C ARG A 108 15.81 -7.38 -20.57
#